data_24345fa0c9515d5b9da4718c697c654c
#
_entry.id   24345fa0c9515d5b9da4718c697c654c
#
_cell.length_a   1.000
_cell.length_b   1.000
_cell.length_c   1.000
_cell.angle_alpha   90.00
_cell.angle_beta   90.00
_cell.angle_gamma   90.00
#
_symmetry.space_group_name_H-M   'P 1'
#
loop_
_entity.id
_entity.type
_entity.pdbx_description
1 polymer ?
#
loop_
_entity_poly.entity_id
_entity_poly.type
_entity_poly.pdbx_seq_one_letter_code
_entity_poly.pdbx_strand_id
1 'polypeptide(L)'
;MTAEKSGSSRRSFLTSAAATSAYVWIPKPVNGYKAVEMRPASYDDRAKPGVSKWELDTPALCVDLDRMERNVAKMQATLKQSGLSSRPHAKTHKTAAIAKYQLSTGSIGICCAKLTEAEAMVGAGVDRICMTTANPSVAKIKRAMAIRKNHPDFIQVVDYEHNARDLNDAAKAAGIVADVVIDVAVGARSGIPAADAPALAQLIDKLPNLKLRGMLSYDGGVQHAKGFENRKTRALKTIEPNVAAYEAMKQSGLNMEIFSGGGSGTYNIMHLVPHFTDLQVGSYLFMDMQYLAIGSESGDTVFNDFAPSLTVITTVLNNRFPNQMTTDAGSKALTLNTPTAGVIGEPGMTYNAGSDEFGGIRWTSPPSKAYQIGDKLELIVPHCDPAVNEYNQIYGTRNDKVETVWDVTARGCSQ
;
A
#
# COMPACT_ATOMS: atom_id res chain seq x y z
N MET A 1 -56.97 -24.98 -37.54
CA MET A 1 -55.57 -24.71 -37.95
C MET A 1 -54.90 -24.02 -36.80
N THR A 2 -54.26 -24.79 -35.94
CA THR A 2 -53.60 -24.37 -34.72
C THR A 2 -52.11 -24.34 -34.99
N ALA A 3 -51.49 -23.17 -34.81
CA ALA A 3 -50.06 -22.99 -34.92
C ALA A 3 -49.40 -23.28 -33.55
N GLU A 4 -48.61 -24.33 -33.49
CA GLU A 4 -47.73 -24.64 -32.36
C GLU A 4 -46.57 -23.66 -32.28
N LYS A 5 -46.44 -23.01 -31.13
CA LYS A 5 -45.24 -22.30 -30.74
C LYS A 5 -44.26 -23.28 -30.12
N SER A 6 -43.15 -23.58 -30.81
CA SER A 6 -42.02 -24.31 -30.23
C SER A 6 -41.22 -23.35 -29.33
N GLY A 7 -41.35 -23.51 -28.02
CA GLY A 7 -40.49 -22.85 -27.03
C GLY A 7 -39.19 -23.62 -26.87
N SER A 8 -38.08 -23.08 -27.30
CA SER A 8 -36.75 -23.63 -26.96
C SER A 8 -36.48 -23.41 -25.46
N SER A 9 -36.23 -24.50 -24.74
CA SER A 9 -35.98 -24.45 -23.31
C SER A 9 -34.60 -23.87 -23.00
N ARG A 10 -34.48 -23.12 -21.91
CA ARG A 10 -33.20 -22.60 -21.39
C ARG A 10 -32.12 -23.68 -21.18
N ARG A 11 -32.52 -24.96 -21.06
CA ARG A 11 -31.59 -26.09 -20.95
C ARG A 11 -30.85 -26.43 -22.25
N SER A 12 -31.46 -26.21 -23.42
CA SER A 12 -30.80 -26.49 -24.71
C SER A 12 -29.77 -25.41 -25.07
N PHE A 13 -29.91 -24.18 -24.51
CA PHE A 13 -28.95 -23.10 -24.73
C PHE A 13 -27.65 -23.34 -23.93
N LEU A 14 -27.75 -23.90 -22.70
CA LEU A 14 -26.59 -24.18 -21.86
C LEU A 14 -25.80 -25.42 -22.31
N THR A 15 -26.46 -26.42 -22.91
CA THR A 15 -25.76 -27.57 -23.47
C THR A 15 -25.07 -27.30 -24.79
N SER A 16 -25.55 -26.34 -25.57
CA SER A 16 -24.90 -25.87 -26.81
C SER A 16 -23.65 -25.01 -26.56
N ALA A 17 -23.61 -24.28 -25.41
CA ALA A 17 -22.46 -23.47 -25.05
C ALA A 17 -21.26 -24.28 -24.48
N ALA A 18 -21.50 -25.55 -24.06
CA ALA A 18 -20.45 -26.41 -23.51
C ALA A 18 -19.61 -27.14 -24.56
N ALA A 19 -19.96 -27.02 -25.86
CA ALA A 19 -19.22 -27.65 -26.95
C ALA A 19 -18.40 -26.67 -27.80
N THR A 20 -18.28 -25.40 -27.42
CA THR A 20 -17.24 -24.53 -27.96
C THR A 20 -15.93 -24.90 -27.28
N SER A 21 -15.18 -25.82 -27.93
CA SER A 21 -13.76 -26.02 -27.69
C SER A 21 -13.12 -24.65 -27.42
N ALA A 22 -12.46 -24.52 -26.28
CA ALA A 22 -11.57 -23.40 -26.05
C ALA A 22 -10.60 -23.38 -27.22
N TYR A 23 -10.82 -22.47 -28.17
CA TYR A 23 -9.81 -22.14 -29.16
C TYR A 23 -8.66 -21.52 -28.36
N VAL A 24 -7.72 -22.37 -27.96
CA VAL A 24 -6.40 -21.89 -27.59
C VAL A 24 -5.86 -21.29 -28.88
N TRP A 25 -5.93 -19.98 -29.00
CA TRP A 25 -5.28 -19.26 -30.08
C TRP A 25 -3.77 -19.49 -29.92
N ILE A 26 -3.24 -20.51 -30.60
CA ILE A 26 -1.81 -20.70 -30.77
C ILE A 26 -1.45 -19.80 -31.95
N PRO A 27 -0.78 -18.66 -31.74
CA PRO A 27 -0.37 -17.82 -32.85
C PRO A 27 0.50 -18.66 -33.78
N LYS A 28 0.13 -18.74 -35.06
CA LYS A 28 1.03 -19.31 -36.07
C LYS A 28 2.31 -18.48 -36.06
N PRO A 29 3.49 -19.12 -36.07
CA PRO A 29 4.73 -18.36 -36.10
C PRO A 29 4.71 -17.43 -37.31
N VAL A 30 4.83 -16.14 -37.07
CA VAL A 30 5.06 -15.14 -38.10
C VAL A 30 6.45 -15.42 -38.63
N ASN A 31 6.61 -15.60 -39.93
CA ASN A 31 7.90 -15.81 -40.59
C ASN A 31 8.90 -14.74 -40.10
N GLY A 32 9.94 -15.15 -39.43
CA GLY A 32 10.99 -14.27 -38.91
C GLY A 32 11.14 -14.19 -37.40
N TYR A 33 10.18 -14.71 -36.60
CA TYR A 33 10.29 -14.73 -35.14
C TYR A 33 10.09 -16.15 -34.62
N LYS A 34 11.03 -16.62 -33.80
CA LYS A 34 10.84 -17.84 -33.01
C LYS A 34 9.91 -17.54 -31.84
N ALA A 35 9.07 -18.50 -31.41
CA ALA A 35 8.16 -18.33 -30.28
C ALA A 35 8.86 -17.87 -28.99
N VAL A 36 10.15 -18.18 -28.82
CA VAL A 36 11.03 -17.71 -27.74
C VAL A 36 11.35 -16.20 -27.84
N GLU A 37 11.40 -15.67 -29.07
CA GLU A 37 11.68 -14.26 -29.32
C GLU A 37 10.44 -13.37 -29.13
N MET A 38 9.24 -13.98 -29.12
CA MET A 38 7.97 -13.31 -28.85
C MET A 38 7.58 -13.37 -27.35
N ARG A 39 8.34 -14.04 -26.53
CA ARG A 39 8.21 -13.81 -25.07
C ARG A 39 8.60 -12.36 -24.83
N PRO A 40 7.78 -11.58 -24.09
CA PRO A 40 8.28 -10.32 -23.58
C PRO A 40 9.62 -10.65 -22.97
N ALA A 41 10.70 -9.99 -23.42
CA ALA A 41 11.99 -10.14 -22.79
C ALA A 41 11.72 -10.07 -21.30
N SER A 42 12.16 -11.08 -20.54
CA SER A 42 12.03 -11.02 -19.10
C SER A 42 12.59 -9.66 -18.70
N TYR A 43 11.95 -8.92 -17.83
CA TYR A 43 12.45 -7.63 -17.36
C TYR A 43 13.93 -7.72 -16.94
N ASP A 44 14.38 -8.89 -16.54
CA ASP A 44 15.78 -9.22 -16.19
C ASP A 44 16.83 -8.94 -17.28
N ASP A 45 16.46 -8.98 -18.55
CA ASP A 45 17.44 -8.77 -19.63
C ASP A 45 17.66 -7.29 -19.97
N ARG A 46 16.76 -6.39 -19.54
CA ARG A 46 16.79 -4.97 -19.95
C ARG A 46 17.28 -4.01 -18.87
N ALA A 47 17.25 -4.38 -17.62
CA ALA A 47 17.64 -3.51 -16.51
C ALA A 47 18.64 -4.20 -15.58
N LYS A 48 19.87 -4.38 -16.07
CA LYS A 48 20.98 -4.85 -15.24
C LYS A 48 21.51 -3.73 -14.36
N PRO A 49 22.01 -4.04 -13.15
CA PRO A 49 22.73 -3.06 -12.35
C PRO A 49 23.79 -2.32 -13.19
N GLY A 50 23.84 -0.99 -13.06
CA GLY A 50 24.76 -0.11 -13.79
C GLY A 50 24.12 0.60 -15.00
N VAL A 51 22.95 0.15 -15.50
CA VAL A 51 22.21 0.86 -16.56
C VAL A 51 21.67 2.19 -16.01
N SER A 52 21.68 3.24 -16.83
CA SER A 52 21.07 4.52 -16.46
C SER A 52 19.56 4.39 -16.36
N LYS A 53 18.93 5.00 -15.34
CA LYS A 53 17.46 5.05 -15.27
C LYS A 53 16.83 5.69 -16.52
N TRP A 54 17.58 6.54 -17.21
CA TRP A 54 17.18 7.20 -18.44
C TRP A 54 17.20 6.28 -19.68
N GLU A 55 17.77 5.07 -19.54
CA GLU A 55 17.77 4.04 -20.59
C GLU A 55 16.68 2.97 -20.36
N LEU A 56 15.99 3.01 -19.22
CA LEU A 56 14.91 2.07 -18.93
C LEU A 56 13.78 2.17 -19.95
N ASP A 57 13.15 1.06 -20.23
CA ASP A 57 11.89 1.01 -20.98
C ASP A 57 10.77 1.66 -20.14
N THR A 58 9.99 2.55 -20.76
CA THR A 58 9.03 3.38 -20.01
C THR A 58 7.58 2.97 -20.33
N PRO A 59 6.65 3.23 -19.39
CA PRO A 59 6.81 3.84 -18.07
C PRO A 59 7.56 2.94 -17.09
N ALA A 60 8.53 3.50 -16.32
CA ALA A 60 9.34 2.74 -15.37
C ALA A 60 9.22 3.31 -13.94
N LEU A 61 8.87 2.45 -12.97
CA LEU A 61 8.77 2.82 -11.58
C LEU A 61 10.15 2.76 -10.91
N CYS A 62 10.65 3.90 -10.47
CA CYS A 62 11.98 4.06 -9.88
C CYS A 62 11.91 4.51 -8.43
N VAL A 63 12.87 4.07 -7.63
CA VAL A 63 13.09 4.54 -6.26
C VAL A 63 14.52 5.06 -6.15
N ASP A 64 14.67 6.32 -5.78
CA ASP A 64 15.94 6.91 -5.37
C ASP A 64 16.30 6.33 -3.99
N LEU A 65 17.32 5.47 -3.96
CA LEU A 65 17.74 4.75 -2.75
C LEU A 65 18.28 5.69 -1.67
N ASP A 66 19.03 6.73 -2.04
CA ASP A 66 19.55 7.70 -1.08
C ASP A 66 18.45 8.45 -0.35
N ARG A 67 17.39 8.83 -1.08
CA ARG A 67 16.22 9.51 -0.49
C ARG A 67 15.41 8.56 0.37
N MET A 68 15.15 7.35 -0.10
CA MET A 68 14.43 6.31 0.63
C MET A 68 15.14 5.98 1.96
N GLU A 69 16.45 5.75 1.91
CA GLU A 69 17.27 5.42 3.08
C GLU A 69 17.28 6.58 4.10
N ARG A 70 17.41 7.83 3.63
CA ARG A 70 17.30 9.02 4.51
C ARG A 70 15.91 9.14 5.14
N ASN A 71 14.85 8.86 4.38
CA ASN A 71 13.48 8.89 4.91
C ASN A 71 13.31 7.84 6.03
N VAL A 72 13.81 6.62 5.81
CA VAL A 72 13.78 5.56 6.83
C VAL A 72 14.59 5.95 8.07
N ALA A 73 15.80 6.43 7.88
CA ALA A 73 16.67 6.84 8.98
C ALA A 73 16.03 7.98 9.81
N LYS A 74 15.46 8.99 9.15
CA LYS A 74 14.75 10.09 9.82
C LYS A 74 13.54 9.58 10.61
N MET A 75 12.71 8.72 10.02
CA MET A 75 11.55 8.15 10.71
C MET A 75 11.99 7.39 11.97
N GLN A 76 12.95 6.49 11.86
CA GLN A 76 13.45 5.70 13.00
C GLN A 76 14.02 6.59 14.11
N ALA A 77 14.80 7.61 13.74
CA ALA A 77 15.38 8.56 14.71
C ALA A 77 14.29 9.34 15.46
N THR A 78 13.28 9.87 14.73
CA THR A 78 12.16 10.63 15.32
C THR A 78 11.34 9.77 16.28
N LEU A 79 10.99 8.55 15.87
CA LEU A 79 10.18 7.66 16.71
C LEU A 79 10.96 7.21 17.96
N LYS A 80 12.22 6.86 17.80
CA LYS A 80 13.09 6.52 18.94
C LYS A 80 13.19 7.68 19.95
N GLN A 81 13.35 8.90 19.47
CA GLN A 81 13.40 10.10 20.31
C GLN A 81 12.07 10.32 21.06
N SER A 82 10.95 9.98 20.44
CA SER A 82 9.61 10.11 21.00
C SER A 82 9.17 8.92 21.86
N GLY A 83 10.02 7.90 22.04
CA GLY A 83 9.68 6.68 22.78
C GLY A 83 8.71 5.75 22.05
N LEU A 84 8.52 5.95 20.74
CA LEU A 84 7.66 5.15 19.88
C LEU A 84 8.46 4.22 18.96
N SER A 85 7.79 3.22 18.42
CA SER A 85 8.33 2.32 17.42
C SER A 85 7.63 2.51 16.06
N SER A 86 8.21 1.95 15.00
CA SER A 86 7.54 1.83 13.70
C SER A 86 7.07 0.41 13.44
N ARG A 87 5.89 0.27 12.89
CA ARG A 87 5.34 -0.94 12.28
C ARG A 87 4.88 -0.58 10.86
N PRO A 88 5.81 -0.41 9.91
CA PRO A 88 5.48 0.11 8.59
C PRO A 88 4.41 -0.70 7.86
N HIS A 89 3.60 -0.02 7.05
CA HIS A 89 2.52 -0.65 6.31
C HIS A 89 2.97 -1.08 4.91
N ALA A 90 3.07 -2.39 4.67
CA ALA A 90 3.52 -2.96 3.39
C ALA A 90 2.63 -2.60 2.19
N LYS A 91 1.36 -2.22 2.41
CA LYS A 91 0.45 -1.81 1.32
C LYS A 91 1.03 -0.71 0.43
N THR A 92 1.91 0.15 0.99
CA THR A 92 2.52 1.27 0.28
C THR A 92 3.54 0.83 -0.76
N HIS A 93 4.31 -0.23 -0.47
CA HIS A 93 5.38 -0.69 -1.37
C HIS A 93 5.17 -2.12 -1.90
N LYS A 94 4.36 -2.94 -1.24
CA LYS A 94 4.06 -4.34 -1.61
C LYS A 94 5.30 -5.21 -1.94
N THR A 95 6.47 -4.83 -1.42
CA THR A 95 7.79 -5.36 -1.80
C THR A 95 8.49 -5.96 -0.59
N ALA A 96 8.74 -7.27 -0.61
CA ALA A 96 9.36 -7.98 0.50
C ALA A 96 10.79 -7.50 0.82
N ALA A 97 11.58 -7.14 -0.19
CA ALA A 97 12.92 -6.59 0.00
C ALA A 97 12.88 -5.30 0.83
N ILE A 98 11.94 -4.40 0.55
CA ILE A 98 11.75 -3.15 1.31
C ILE A 98 11.27 -3.46 2.73
N ALA A 99 10.31 -4.37 2.92
CA ALA A 99 9.86 -4.77 4.25
C ALA A 99 11.01 -5.31 5.11
N LYS A 100 11.87 -6.17 4.55
CA LYS A 100 13.07 -6.67 5.22
C LYS A 100 14.06 -5.56 5.57
N TYR A 101 14.26 -4.61 4.66
CA TYR A 101 15.08 -3.43 4.93
C TYR A 101 14.54 -2.63 6.13
N GLN A 102 13.22 -2.34 6.17
CA GLN A 102 12.59 -1.63 7.28
C GLN A 102 12.76 -2.40 8.61
N LEU A 103 12.60 -3.72 8.60
CA LEU A 103 12.85 -4.56 9.78
C LEU A 103 14.31 -4.49 10.25
N SER A 104 15.27 -4.49 9.32
CA SER A 104 16.70 -4.40 9.63
C SER A 104 17.11 -3.05 10.21
N THR A 105 16.34 -1.99 9.94
CA THR A 105 16.60 -0.64 10.45
C THR A 105 15.90 -0.32 11.77
N GLY A 106 15.22 -1.29 12.39
CA GLY A 106 14.65 -1.16 13.72
C GLY A 106 13.12 -1.14 13.81
N SER A 107 12.40 -1.38 12.69
CA SER A 107 10.95 -1.58 12.75
C SER A 107 10.61 -2.86 13.53
N ILE A 108 9.59 -2.77 14.42
CA ILE A 108 9.22 -3.88 15.30
C ILE A 108 8.36 -4.96 14.64
N GLY A 109 7.87 -4.70 13.43
CA GLY A 109 7.05 -5.57 12.62
C GLY A 109 6.60 -4.87 11.36
N ILE A 110 5.76 -5.53 10.55
CA ILE A 110 5.19 -5.01 9.30
C ILE A 110 3.67 -5.13 9.36
N CYS A 111 2.95 -4.07 8.97
CA CYS A 111 1.50 -4.12 8.80
C CYS A 111 1.13 -4.59 7.39
N CYS A 112 0.11 -5.46 7.29
CA CYS A 112 -0.52 -5.86 6.04
C CYS A 112 -2.02 -5.57 6.09
N ALA A 113 -2.57 -5.00 4.99
CA ALA A 113 -3.99 -4.68 4.92
C ALA A 113 -4.85 -5.90 4.57
N LYS A 114 -4.33 -6.79 3.74
CA LYS A 114 -5.07 -7.94 3.19
C LYS A 114 -4.34 -9.24 3.47
N LEU A 115 -5.12 -10.32 3.61
CA LEU A 115 -4.54 -11.63 3.92
C LEU A 115 -3.61 -12.12 2.80
N THR A 116 -3.99 -11.94 1.54
CA THR A 116 -3.13 -12.32 0.40
C THR A 116 -1.84 -11.51 0.35
N GLU A 117 -1.85 -10.26 0.83
CA GLU A 117 -0.64 -9.47 1.00
C GLU A 117 0.26 -10.06 2.09
N ALA A 118 -0.33 -10.44 3.23
CA ALA A 118 0.42 -11.10 4.31
C ALA A 118 1.00 -12.43 3.86
N GLU A 119 0.25 -13.25 3.12
CA GLU A 119 0.73 -14.52 2.54
C GLU A 119 1.92 -14.31 1.60
N ALA A 120 1.85 -13.31 0.72
CA ALA A 120 2.95 -12.99 -0.18
C ALA A 120 4.21 -12.54 0.57
N MET A 121 4.04 -11.68 1.61
CA MET A 121 5.15 -11.22 2.44
C MET A 121 5.78 -12.36 3.23
N VAL A 122 4.98 -13.21 3.89
CA VAL A 122 5.44 -14.38 4.64
C VAL A 122 6.14 -15.38 3.71
N GLY A 123 5.54 -15.67 2.54
CA GLY A 123 6.12 -16.55 1.54
C GLY A 123 7.48 -16.06 1.02
N ALA A 124 7.72 -14.76 1.05
CA ALA A 124 9.00 -14.14 0.73
C ALA A 124 9.94 -13.99 1.95
N GLY A 125 9.58 -14.54 3.13
CA GLY A 125 10.41 -14.55 4.34
C GLY A 125 10.40 -13.22 5.11
N VAL A 126 9.27 -12.52 5.15
CA VAL A 126 9.03 -11.37 6.03
C VAL A 126 8.33 -11.84 7.30
N ASP A 127 8.90 -11.55 8.46
CA ASP A 127 8.38 -11.93 9.77
C ASP A 127 7.62 -10.79 10.46
N ARG A 128 7.05 -11.08 11.65
CA ARG A 128 6.43 -10.10 12.55
C ARG A 128 5.32 -9.28 11.89
N ILE A 129 4.43 -9.98 11.17
CA ILE A 129 3.31 -9.34 10.46
C ILE A 129 2.13 -9.09 11.41
N CYS A 130 1.61 -7.87 11.38
CA CYS A 130 0.35 -7.48 12.00
C CYS A 130 -0.68 -7.16 10.92
N MET A 131 -1.79 -7.90 10.90
CA MET A 131 -2.94 -7.56 10.06
C MET A 131 -3.59 -6.27 10.55
N THR A 132 -4.11 -5.47 9.63
CA THR A 132 -4.81 -4.21 9.97
C THR A 132 -6.27 -4.21 9.51
N THR A 133 -6.78 -5.35 9.04
CA THR A 133 -8.16 -5.54 8.64
C THR A 133 -8.67 -6.88 9.14
N ALA A 134 -9.84 -6.88 9.76
CA ALA A 134 -10.49 -8.10 10.20
C ALA A 134 -10.88 -9.01 9.02
N ASN A 135 -10.80 -10.31 9.23
CA ASN A 135 -11.15 -11.32 8.24
C ASN A 135 -12.46 -12.02 8.63
N PRO A 136 -13.62 -11.63 8.09
CA PRO A 136 -14.90 -12.24 8.44
C PRO A 136 -15.17 -13.56 7.72
N SER A 137 -14.39 -13.91 6.71
CA SER A 137 -14.58 -15.13 5.92
C SER A 137 -13.92 -16.34 6.59
N VAL A 138 -14.67 -17.44 6.77
CA VAL A 138 -14.16 -18.71 7.30
C VAL A 138 -12.92 -19.19 6.53
N ALA A 139 -12.93 -19.06 5.20
CA ALA A 139 -11.80 -19.45 4.37
C ALA A 139 -10.55 -18.61 4.67
N LYS A 140 -10.71 -17.29 4.87
CA LYS A 140 -9.60 -16.40 5.23
C LYS A 140 -9.11 -16.66 6.65
N ILE A 141 -10.00 -16.88 7.60
CA ILE A 141 -9.64 -17.24 8.97
C ILE A 141 -8.78 -18.49 9.00
N LYS A 142 -9.19 -19.55 8.28
CA LYS A 142 -8.41 -20.78 8.18
C LYS A 142 -7.00 -20.56 7.62
N ARG A 143 -6.86 -19.74 6.58
CA ARG A 143 -5.56 -19.37 5.99
C ARG A 143 -4.72 -18.53 6.96
N ALA A 144 -5.33 -17.59 7.66
CA ALA A 144 -4.65 -16.80 8.69
C ALA A 144 -4.09 -17.68 9.83
N MET A 145 -4.86 -18.70 10.26
CA MET A 145 -4.38 -19.65 11.28
C MET A 145 -3.24 -20.53 10.75
N ALA A 146 -3.22 -20.85 9.44
CA ALA A 146 -2.09 -21.54 8.84
C ALA A 146 -0.82 -20.68 8.83
N ILE A 147 -0.93 -19.36 8.60
CA ILE A 147 0.20 -18.44 8.77
C ILE A 147 0.65 -18.46 10.23
N ARG A 148 -0.25 -18.22 11.19
CA ARG A 148 0.06 -18.14 12.62
C ARG A 148 0.76 -19.40 13.13
N LYS A 149 0.38 -20.56 12.65
CA LYS A 149 0.99 -21.84 13.04
C LYS A 149 2.49 -21.91 12.72
N ASN A 150 2.89 -21.32 11.61
CA ASN A 150 4.27 -21.33 11.13
C ASN A 150 5.04 -20.04 11.48
N HIS A 151 4.33 -18.97 11.80
CA HIS A 151 4.86 -17.64 12.13
C HIS A 151 4.25 -17.16 13.44
N PRO A 152 4.88 -17.52 14.60
CA PRO A 152 4.35 -17.23 15.93
C PRO A 152 4.18 -15.75 16.26
N ASP A 153 4.81 -14.86 15.50
CA ASP A 153 4.69 -13.41 15.64
C ASP A 153 3.59 -12.79 14.79
N PHE A 154 2.79 -13.61 14.09
CA PHE A 154 1.67 -13.14 13.30
C PHE A 154 0.50 -12.72 14.18
N ILE A 155 0.05 -11.47 14.07
CA ILE A 155 -1.04 -10.88 14.83
C ILE A 155 -2.24 -10.65 13.92
N GLN A 156 -3.42 -11.10 14.39
CA GLN A 156 -4.68 -10.95 13.68
C GLN A 156 -5.51 -9.80 14.28
N VAL A 157 -6.39 -9.19 13.49
CA VAL A 157 -7.32 -8.15 13.93
C VAL A 157 -8.70 -8.74 14.17
N VAL A 158 -9.37 -8.23 15.19
CA VAL A 158 -10.77 -8.51 15.55
C VAL A 158 -11.51 -7.20 15.75
N ASP A 159 -12.73 -7.08 15.27
CA ASP A 159 -13.56 -5.87 15.42
C ASP A 159 -15.00 -6.15 15.84
N TYR A 160 -15.38 -7.44 16.04
CA TYR A 160 -16.69 -7.82 16.58
C TYR A 160 -16.72 -9.25 17.13
N GLU A 161 -17.73 -9.53 17.96
CA GLU A 161 -17.84 -10.77 18.74
C GLU A 161 -17.82 -12.03 17.88
N HIS A 162 -18.63 -12.09 16.81
CA HIS A 162 -18.73 -13.28 15.95
C HIS A 162 -17.38 -13.64 15.35
N ASN A 163 -16.64 -12.64 14.85
CA ASN A 163 -15.30 -12.84 14.32
C ASN A 163 -14.30 -13.35 15.38
N ALA A 164 -14.41 -12.86 16.62
CA ALA A 164 -13.59 -13.37 17.72
C ALA A 164 -13.85 -14.86 17.99
N ARG A 165 -15.11 -15.26 17.99
CA ARG A 165 -15.49 -16.69 18.19
C ARG A 165 -15.03 -17.57 17.03
N ASP A 166 -15.22 -17.13 15.79
CA ASP A 166 -14.75 -17.85 14.58
C ASP A 166 -13.22 -18.03 14.60
N LEU A 167 -12.48 -16.99 15.00
CA LEU A 167 -11.02 -17.06 15.15
C LEU A 167 -10.60 -18.01 16.24
N ASN A 168 -11.28 -17.99 17.40
CA ASN A 168 -11.03 -18.93 18.51
C ASN A 168 -11.22 -20.38 18.07
N ASP A 169 -12.32 -20.68 17.38
CA ASP A 169 -12.64 -22.03 16.94
C ASP A 169 -11.66 -22.53 15.87
N ALA A 170 -11.26 -21.63 14.96
CA ALA A 170 -10.25 -21.95 13.95
C ALA A 170 -8.86 -22.16 14.57
N ALA A 171 -8.47 -21.35 15.57
CA ALA A 171 -7.23 -21.51 16.30
C ALA A 171 -7.21 -22.83 17.09
N LYS A 172 -8.33 -23.17 17.75
CA LYS A 172 -8.54 -24.49 18.40
C LYS A 172 -8.37 -25.64 17.40
N ALA A 173 -9.03 -25.55 16.25
CA ALA A 173 -8.92 -26.58 15.21
C ALA A 173 -7.49 -26.72 14.65
N ALA A 174 -6.71 -25.64 14.63
CA ALA A 174 -5.31 -25.63 14.21
C ALA A 174 -4.33 -26.07 15.33
N GLY A 175 -4.82 -26.23 16.58
CA GLY A 175 -4.01 -26.56 17.77
C GLY A 175 -3.05 -25.45 18.18
N ILE A 176 -3.46 -24.18 18.08
CA ILE A 176 -2.66 -23.00 18.39
C ILE A 176 -3.42 -21.99 19.25
N VAL A 177 -2.69 -21.05 19.82
CA VAL A 177 -3.23 -19.80 20.37
C VAL A 177 -2.88 -18.66 19.40
N ALA A 178 -3.89 -17.91 18.95
CA ALA A 178 -3.72 -16.79 18.02
C ALA A 178 -3.58 -15.48 18.80
N ASP A 179 -2.54 -14.69 18.49
CA ASP A 179 -2.40 -13.34 18.99
C ASP A 179 -3.37 -12.43 18.23
N VAL A 180 -4.14 -11.62 18.96
CA VAL A 180 -5.13 -10.72 18.37
C VAL A 180 -5.04 -9.32 18.95
N VAL A 181 -5.39 -8.32 18.15
CA VAL A 181 -5.60 -6.93 18.54
C VAL A 181 -7.00 -6.49 18.11
N ILE A 182 -7.61 -5.56 18.82
CA ILE A 182 -8.92 -5.02 18.50
C ILE A 182 -8.75 -3.81 17.58
N ASP A 183 -9.43 -3.77 16.42
CA ASP A 183 -9.54 -2.54 15.63
C ASP A 183 -10.62 -1.66 16.25
N VAL A 184 -10.21 -0.54 16.85
CA VAL A 184 -11.11 0.45 17.45
C VAL A 184 -11.29 1.60 16.49
N ALA A 185 -12.52 1.81 16.04
CA ALA A 185 -12.83 2.77 15.00
C ALA A 185 -12.43 4.21 15.33
N VAL A 186 -11.88 4.89 14.33
CA VAL A 186 -11.81 6.35 14.27
C VAL A 186 -12.62 6.77 13.06
N GLY A 187 -13.80 7.35 13.29
CA GLY A 187 -14.80 7.55 12.24
C GLY A 187 -15.58 6.26 11.90
N ALA A 188 -16.14 6.17 10.70
CA ALA A 188 -17.08 5.11 10.32
C ALA A 188 -16.57 4.18 9.21
N ARG A 189 -15.24 3.94 9.13
CA ARG A 189 -14.67 3.11 8.06
C ARG A 189 -14.62 1.62 8.41
N SER A 190 -14.05 1.29 9.56
CA SER A 190 -13.86 -0.07 10.06
C SER A 190 -13.64 -0.02 11.57
N GLY A 191 -13.65 -1.16 12.21
CA GLY A 191 -13.42 -1.28 13.64
C GLY A 191 -14.70 -1.19 14.48
N ILE A 192 -14.57 -1.56 15.75
CA ILE A 192 -15.64 -1.46 16.74
C ILE A 192 -15.67 -0.03 17.32
N PRO A 193 -16.86 0.53 17.65
CA PRO A 193 -16.93 1.78 18.41
C PRO A 193 -16.15 1.71 19.72
N ALA A 194 -15.47 2.80 20.09
CA ALA A 194 -14.64 2.85 21.30
C ALA A 194 -15.41 2.44 22.58
N ALA A 195 -16.68 2.80 22.67
CA ALA A 195 -17.54 2.44 23.81
C ALA A 195 -17.75 0.92 23.97
N ASP A 196 -17.72 0.17 22.87
CA ASP A 196 -17.99 -1.27 22.83
C ASP A 196 -16.70 -2.11 22.94
N ALA A 197 -15.52 -1.49 22.72
CA ALA A 197 -14.24 -2.17 22.72
C ALA A 197 -13.92 -2.90 24.03
N PRO A 198 -14.20 -2.35 25.26
CA PRO A 198 -13.96 -3.06 26.51
C PRO A 198 -14.75 -4.37 26.63
N ALA A 199 -15.99 -4.41 26.17
CA ALA A 199 -16.80 -5.63 26.21
C ALA A 199 -16.25 -6.70 25.26
N LEU A 200 -15.82 -6.32 24.06
CA LEU A 200 -15.15 -7.23 23.13
C LEU A 200 -13.82 -7.75 23.69
N ALA A 201 -13.03 -6.90 24.34
CA ALA A 201 -11.77 -7.27 24.96
C ALA A 201 -11.96 -8.32 26.07
N GLN A 202 -12.96 -8.13 26.94
CA GLN A 202 -13.33 -9.09 27.99
C GLN A 202 -13.83 -10.42 27.42
N LEU A 203 -14.53 -10.38 26.28
CA LEU A 203 -14.92 -11.60 25.57
C LEU A 203 -13.69 -12.36 25.06
N ILE A 204 -12.76 -11.65 24.39
CA ILE A 204 -11.54 -12.24 23.82
C ILE A 204 -10.70 -12.88 24.93
N ASP A 205 -10.56 -12.23 26.09
CA ASP A 205 -9.81 -12.73 27.24
C ASP A 205 -10.35 -14.07 27.79
N LYS A 206 -11.66 -14.31 27.63
CA LYS A 206 -12.31 -15.57 28.01
C LYS A 206 -12.19 -16.67 26.95
N LEU A 207 -11.70 -16.38 25.76
CA LEU A 207 -11.57 -17.33 24.65
C LEU A 207 -10.19 -18.01 24.70
N PRO A 208 -10.11 -19.33 25.04
CA PRO A 208 -8.85 -19.96 25.43
C PRO A 208 -7.83 -20.11 24.31
N ASN A 209 -8.24 -19.95 23.04
CA ASN A 209 -7.35 -20.07 21.89
C ASN A 209 -7.01 -18.71 21.26
N LEU A 210 -7.39 -17.61 21.94
CA LEU A 210 -6.96 -16.27 21.58
C LEU A 210 -6.12 -15.66 22.72
N LYS A 211 -5.18 -14.79 22.32
CA LYS A 211 -4.39 -13.98 23.25
C LYS A 211 -4.54 -12.52 22.84
N LEU A 212 -5.23 -11.74 23.66
CA LEU A 212 -5.33 -10.30 23.46
C LEU A 212 -3.94 -9.66 23.61
N ARG A 213 -3.56 -8.77 22.70
CA ARG A 213 -2.29 -8.03 22.73
C ARG A 213 -2.49 -6.52 22.81
N GLY A 214 -3.72 -6.02 22.67
CA GLY A 214 -4.00 -4.59 22.66
C GLY A 214 -4.95 -4.19 21.54
N MET A 215 -4.76 -2.98 21.00
CA MET A 215 -5.66 -2.44 20.01
C MET A 215 -4.95 -1.67 18.90
N LEU A 216 -5.64 -1.54 17.76
CA LEU A 216 -5.32 -0.63 16.66
C LEU A 216 -6.30 0.54 16.67
N SER A 217 -5.81 1.72 16.26
CA SER A 217 -6.62 2.93 16.14
C SER A 217 -6.04 3.81 15.04
N TYR A 218 -6.52 3.66 13.82
CA TYR A 218 -6.00 4.37 12.65
C TYR A 218 -7.00 5.37 12.08
N ASP A 219 -6.65 6.66 12.12
CA ASP A 219 -7.40 7.73 11.47
C ASP A 219 -6.81 8.05 10.09
N GLY A 220 -7.42 7.50 9.04
CA GLY A 220 -7.04 7.81 7.65
C GLY A 220 -7.44 9.21 7.22
N GLY A 221 -8.49 9.79 7.81
CA GLY A 221 -9.02 11.10 7.44
C GLY A 221 -8.12 12.26 7.87
N VAL A 222 -7.34 12.07 8.93
CA VAL A 222 -6.45 13.11 9.44
C VAL A 222 -5.10 13.16 8.70
N GLN A 223 -4.68 12.04 8.09
CA GLN A 223 -3.34 11.94 7.47
C GLN A 223 -3.09 13.02 6.39
N HIS A 224 -4.14 13.45 5.69
CA HIS A 224 -4.07 14.45 4.63
C HIS A 224 -4.69 15.81 5.03
N ALA A 225 -4.92 16.04 6.32
CA ALA A 225 -5.41 17.34 6.79
C ALA A 225 -4.32 18.41 6.58
N LYS A 226 -4.67 19.48 5.84
CA LYS A 226 -3.75 20.58 5.52
C LYS A 226 -3.44 21.44 6.73
N GLY A 227 -2.21 21.91 6.83
CA GLY A 227 -1.68 22.68 7.93
C GLY A 227 -1.36 21.82 9.16
N PHE A 228 -0.15 21.99 9.72
CA PHE A 228 0.33 21.17 10.82
C PHE A 228 -0.56 21.28 12.07
N GLU A 229 -0.85 22.49 12.53
CA GLU A 229 -1.65 22.70 13.74
C GLU A 229 -3.10 22.21 13.60
N ASN A 230 -3.71 22.38 12.41
CA ASN A 230 -5.04 21.81 12.13
C ASN A 230 -4.99 20.27 12.18
N ARG A 231 -3.99 19.66 11.58
CA ARG A 231 -3.80 18.20 11.58
C ARG A 231 -3.56 17.66 12.98
N LYS A 232 -2.71 18.34 13.76
CA LYS A 232 -2.42 18.02 15.17
C LYS A 232 -3.68 18.08 16.03
N THR A 233 -4.41 19.19 15.98
CA THR A 233 -5.64 19.39 16.76
C THR A 233 -6.67 18.30 16.42
N ARG A 234 -6.86 18.02 15.14
CA ARG A 234 -7.80 16.97 14.69
C ARG A 234 -7.35 15.58 15.15
N ALA A 235 -6.08 15.24 14.98
CA ALA A 235 -5.54 13.93 15.36
C ALA A 235 -5.74 13.65 16.86
N LEU A 236 -5.40 14.61 17.69
CA LEU A 236 -5.56 14.47 19.14
C LEU A 236 -7.03 14.37 19.56
N LYS A 237 -7.91 15.18 18.96
CA LYS A 237 -9.33 15.17 19.27
C LYS A 237 -10.03 13.87 18.84
N THR A 238 -9.73 13.37 17.64
CA THR A 238 -10.42 12.19 17.11
C THR A 238 -10.05 10.90 17.83
N ILE A 239 -8.88 10.84 18.47
CA ILE A 239 -8.41 9.64 19.16
C ILE A 239 -8.78 9.60 20.66
N GLU A 240 -9.26 10.70 21.26
CA GLU A 240 -9.62 10.78 22.69
C GLU A 240 -10.55 9.63 23.16
N PRO A 241 -11.64 9.26 22.45
CA PRO A 241 -12.50 8.15 22.88
C PRO A 241 -11.75 6.81 22.91
N ASN A 242 -10.78 6.63 22.02
CA ASN A 242 -10.01 5.40 21.91
C ASN A 242 -8.96 5.31 23.04
N VAL A 243 -8.40 6.43 23.46
CA VAL A 243 -7.54 6.50 24.66
C VAL A 243 -8.33 6.09 25.89
N ALA A 244 -9.54 6.64 26.09
CA ALA A 244 -10.40 6.25 27.20
C ALA A 244 -10.76 4.75 27.20
N ALA A 245 -11.06 4.19 26.02
CA ALA A 245 -11.31 2.76 25.87
C ALA A 245 -10.07 1.92 26.23
N TYR A 246 -8.87 2.33 25.77
CA TYR A 246 -7.61 1.68 26.13
C TYR A 246 -7.39 1.66 27.64
N GLU A 247 -7.58 2.81 28.30
CA GLU A 247 -7.42 2.93 29.75
C GLU A 247 -8.40 2.06 30.51
N ALA A 248 -9.68 2.03 30.10
CA ALA A 248 -10.69 1.15 30.70
C ALA A 248 -10.33 -0.33 30.59
N MET A 249 -9.85 -0.77 29.42
CA MET A 249 -9.39 -2.13 29.20
C MET A 249 -8.18 -2.46 30.07
N LYS A 250 -7.20 -1.57 30.17
CA LYS A 250 -6.00 -1.73 30.98
C LYS A 250 -6.31 -1.78 32.49
N GLN A 251 -7.20 -0.91 32.96
CA GLN A 251 -7.66 -0.89 34.34
C GLN A 251 -8.43 -2.16 34.72
N SER A 252 -9.08 -2.80 33.77
CA SER A 252 -9.73 -4.12 33.95
C SER A 252 -8.75 -5.30 34.01
N GLY A 253 -7.42 -5.06 33.97
CA GLY A 253 -6.39 -6.09 34.02
C GLY A 253 -6.12 -6.81 32.71
N LEU A 254 -6.71 -6.34 31.59
CA LEU A 254 -6.51 -6.93 30.27
C LEU A 254 -5.11 -6.63 29.73
N ASN A 255 -4.59 -7.53 28.87
CA ASN A 255 -3.30 -7.33 28.23
C ASN A 255 -3.40 -6.26 27.14
N MET A 256 -2.77 -5.12 27.39
CA MET A 256 -2.77 -3.95 26.50
C MET A 256 -1.32 -3.53 26.17
N GLU A 257 -0.54 -4.47 25.60
CA GLU A 257 0.85 -4.24 25.20
C GLU A 257 0.95 -3.33 23.97
N ILE A 258 -0.05 -3.34 23.09
CA ILE A 258 -0.06 -2.65 21.81
C ILE A 258 -1.16 -1.59 21.78
N PHE A 259 -0.78 -0.36 21.48
CA PHE A 259 -1.67 0.70 21.05
C PHE A 259 -1.07 1.29 19.78
N SER A 260 -1.49 0.76 18.63
CA SER A 260 -0.88 1.03 17.33
C SER A 260 -1.82 1.80 16.41
N GLY A 261 -1.27 2.68 15.59
CA GLY A 261 -2.05 3.48 14.64
C GLY A 261 -1.23 4.58 14.01
N GLY A 262 -1.85 5.75 13.77
CA GLY A 262 -1.16 6.87 13.15
C GLY A 262 -0.59 6.54 11.76
N GLY A 263 0.09 7.48 11.15
CA GLY A 263 0.66 7.31 9.82
C GLY A 263 1.65 8.41 9.47
N SER A 264 2.02 8.52 8.20
CA SER A 264 3.04 9.46 7.73
C SER A 264 2.67 10.93 8.00
N GLY A 265 1.39 11.30 7.95
CA GLY A 265 0.94 12.67 8.22
C GLY A 265 0.92 13.05 9.70
N THR A 266 0.96 12.06 10.60
CA THR A 266 0.88 12.26 12.05
C THR A 266 2.09 11.71 12.81
N TYR A 267 3.17 11.39 12.10
CA TYR A 267 4.35 10.72 12.67
C TYR A 267 5.02 11.50 13.82
N ASN A 268 4.97 12.82 13.76
CA ASN A 268 5.50 13.75 14.78
C ASN A 268 4.41 14.30 15.73
N ILE A 269 3.22 13.69 15.74
CA ILE A 269 2.08 14.09 16.57
C ILE A 269 1.72 12.99 17.58
N MET A 270 1.74 11.72 17.14
CA MET A 270 1.17 10.61 17.93
C MET A 270 1.90 10.31 19.23
N HIS A 271 3.12 10.80 19.41
CA HIS A 271 3.82 10.71 20.73
C HIS A 271 3.13 11.52 21.83
N LEU A 272 2.24 12.44 21.47
CA LEU A 272 1.40 13.19 22.42
C LEU A 272 0.19 12.39 22.92
N VAL A 273 -0.11 11.25 22.30
CA VAL A 273 -1.22 10.38 22.69
C VAL A 273 -0.74 9.42 23.79
N PRO A 274 -1.39 9.41 24.96
CA PRO A 274 -1.01 8.52 26.05
C PRO A 274 -1.04 7.06 25.61
N HIS A 275 -0.06 6.29 26.10
CA HIS A 275 0.04 4.83 25.90
C HIS A 275 0.27 4.37 24.44
N PHE A 276 0.40 5.28 23.49
CA PHE A 276 0.67 4.90 22.09
C PHE A 276 2.03 4.19 22.00
N THR A 277 2.12 3.08 21.26
CA THR A 277 3.32 2.23 21.23
C THR A 277 4.06 2.28 19.91
N ASP A 278 3.33 2.26 18.79
CA ASP A 278 3.93 2.18 17.47
C ASP A 278 3.04 2.77 16.36
N LEU A 279 3.70 3.22 15.29
CA LEU A 279 3.06 3.87 14.16
C LEU A 279 3.05 2.98 12.91
N GLN A 280 1.88 2.96 12.24
CA GLN A 280 1.63 2.24 11.00
C GLN A 280 1.98 3.10 9.77
N VAL A 281 3.20 3.63 9.75
CA VAL A 281 3.66 4.55 8.71
C VAL A 281 3.86 3.85 7.37
N GLY A 282 3.46 4.49 6.28
CA GLY A 282 3.60 3.96 4.92
C GLY A 282 4.31 4.93 3.97
N SER A 283 3.59 5.95 3.53
CA SER A 283 4.02 6.88 2.47
C SER A 283 5.28 7.71 2.80
N TYR A 284 5.71 7.80 4.06
CA TYR A 284 6.97 8.47 4.43
C TYR A 284 8.18 7.92 3.66
N LEU A 285 8.13 6.63 3.33
CA LEU A 285 9.19 5.92 2.61
C LEU A 285 9.42 6.53 1.23
N PHE A 286 8.33 6.81 0.53
CA PHE A 286 8.30 7.18 -0.88
C PHE A 286 7.95 8.64 -1.13
N MET A 287 7.07 9.20 -0.34
CA MET A 287 6.37 10.46 -0.54
C MET A 287 5.67 10.54 -1.89
N ASP A 288 4.61 11.31 -1.94
CA ASP A 288 3.79 11.52 -3.12
C ASP A 288 3.16 12.92 -3.12
N MET A 289 2.48 13.28 -4.21
CA MET A 289 1.88 14.60 -4.34
C MET A 289 0.79 14.89 -3.30
N GLN A 290 0.08 13.85 -2.80
CA GLN A 290 -0.93 14.01 -1.77
C GLN A 290 -0.29 14.43 -0.45
N TYR A 291 0.78 13.76 -0.03
CA TYR A 291 1.48 14.12 1.20
C TYR A 291 2.28 15.41 1.07
N LEU A 292 2.90 15.69 -0.08
CA LEU A 292 3.60 16.95 -0.29
C LEU A 292 2.69 18.17 -0.09
N ALA A 293 1.39 18.04 -0.32
CA ALA A 293 0.41 19.12 -0.26
C ALA A 293 -0.16 19.41 1.15
N ILE A 294 0.26 18.67 2.21
CA ILE A 294 -0.38 18.81 3.54
C ILE A 294 0.29 19.83 4.47
N GLY A 295 1.49 20.30 4.16
CA GLY A 295 2.27 21.18 5.01
C GLY A 295 2.97 20.46 6.18
N SER A 296 4.11 20.98 6.61
CA SER A 296 4.92 20.52 7.74
C SER A 296 4.83 21.48 8.93
N GLU A 297 5.46 21.12 10.04
CA GLU A 297 5.56 22.00 11.21
C GLU A 297 6.36 23.28 10.90
N SER A 298 7.29 23.22 9.94
CA SER A 298 8.09 24.38 9.51
C SER A 298 7.41 25.25 8.45
N GLY A 299 6.23 24.84 7.92
CA GLY A 299 5.48 25.60 6.92
C GLY A 299 4.25 24.87 6.39
N ASP A 300 3.14 25.61 6.26
CA ASP A 300 1.81 25.04 6.01
C ASP A 300 1.54 24.62 4.56
N THR A 301 2.41 24.93 3.62
CA THR A 301 2.15 24.73 2.19
C THR A 301 2.75 23.45 1.63
N VAL A 302 3.92 23.03 2.13
CA VAL A 302 4.65 21.86 1.64
C VAL A 302 5.08 20.98 2.81
N PHE A 303 4.79 19.69 2.71
CA PHE A 303 5.31 18.69 3.64
C PHE A 303 6.68 18.21 3.16
N ASN A 304 7.73 18.86 3.64
CA ASN A 304 9.12 18.61 3.25
C ASN A 304 9.90 17.77 4.27
N ASP A 305 9.21 17.14 5.21
CA ASP A 305 9.85 16.32 6.24
C ASP A 305 10.55 15.08 5.67
N PHE A 306 10.01 14.55 4.59
CA PHE A 306 10.56 13.40 3.86
C PHE A 306 10.68 13.76 2.37
N ALA A 307 11.73 13.27 1.73
CA ALA A 307 11.99 13.53 0.32
C ALA A 307 11.18 12.59 -0.59
N PRO A 308 10.62 13.06 -1.72
CA PRO A 308 10.08 12.17 -2.75
C PRO A 308 11.17 11.24 -3.28
N SER A 309 11.00 9.94 -3.05
CA SER A 309 11.93 8.91 -3.54
C SER A 309 11.33 8.02 -4.62
N LEU A 310 9.98 7.91 -4.69
CA LEU A 310 9.28 7.12 -5.71
C LEU A 310 8.88 8.00 -6.87
N THR A 311 9.29 7.61 -8.07
CA THR A 311 9.01 8.34 -9.30
C THR A 311 8.69 7.39 -10.45
N VAL A 312 8.05 7.92 -11.47
CA VAL A 312 7.86 7.24 -12.76
C VAL A 312 8.65 7.96 -13.83
N ILE A 313 9.53 7.23 -14.51
CA ILE A 313 10.18 7.71 -15.73
C ILE A 313 9.22 7.51 -16.90
N THR A 314 9.04 8.54 -17.70
CA THR A 314 8.13 8.54 -18.86
C THR A 314 8.81 9.14 -20.08
N THR A 315 8.40 8.71 -21.28
CA THR A 315 8.95 9.16 -22.55
C THR A 315 7.99 10.10 -23.29
N VAL A 316 8.51 11.18 -23.86
CA VAL A 316 7.76 12.09 -24.74
C VAL A 316 7.43 11.40 -26.07
N LEU A 317 6.15 11.23 -26.34
CA LEU A 317 5.64 10.63 -27.58
C LEU A 317 5.24 11.67 -28.62
N ASN A 318 4.78 12.85 -28.20
CA ASN A 318 4.32 13.91 -29.06
C ASN A 318 4.52 15.28 -28.42
N ASN A 319 5.09 16.21 -29.17
CA ASN A 319 5.32 17.62 -28.75
C ASN A 319 4.89 18.63 -29.82
N ARG A 320 4.02 18.22 -30.76
CA ARG A 320 3.64 19.02 -31.93
C ARG A 320 2.62 20.11 -31.66
N PHE A 321 1.99 20.08 -30.51
CA PHE A 321 1.00 21.08 -30.14
C PHE A 321 1.61 22.15 -29.23
N PRO A 322 1.21 23.41 -29.34
CA PRO A 322 1.79 24.48 -28.56
C PRO A 322 1.51 24.29 -27.05
N ASN A 323 2.53 24.54 -26.24
CA ASN A 323 2.47 24.51 -24.77
C ASN A 323 2.01 23.20 -24.16
N GLN A 324 2.19 22.09 -24.87
CA GLN A 324 1.87 20.76 -24.35
C GLN A 324 2.70 19.65 -25.01
N MET A 325 2.83 18.55 -24.32
CA MET A 325 3.36 17.31 -24.84
C MET A 325 2.57 16.10 -24.30
N THR A 326 2.66 14.99 -24.99
CA THR A 326 2.07 13.71 -24.61
C THR A 326 3.19 12.74 -24.27
N THR A 327 3.03 12.02 -23.17
CA THR A 327 3.95 10.97 -22.72
C THR A 327 3.24 9.61 -22.66
N ASP A 328 4.00 8.53 -22.49
CA ASP A 328 3.50 7.16 -22.38
C ASP A 328 3.01 6.78 -20.97
N ALA A 329 3.00 7.70 -20.00
CA ALA A 329 2.50 7.45 -18.66
C ALA A 329 1.08 8.01 -18.49
N GLY A 330 0.07 7.20 -18.78
CA GLY A 330 -1.34 7.50 -18.55
C GLY A 330 -1.83 7.03 -17.17
N SER A 331 -3.16 6.86 -17.04
CA SER A 331 -3.77 6.45 -15.75
C SER A 331 -3.33 5.06 -15.27
N LYS A 332 -2.98 4.15 -16.19
CA LYS A 332 -2.45 2.81 -15.88
C LYS A 332 -1.00 2.82 -15.36
N ALA A 333 -0.30 3.95 -15.46
CA ALA A 333 1.05 4.12 -14.94
C ALA A 333 1.11 4.98 -13.68
N LEU A 334 0.15 5.92 -13.49
CA LEU A 334 0.21 6.94 -12.44
C LEU A 334 -1.08 7.06 -11.62
N THR A 335 -2.14 6.36 -12.00
CA THR A 335 -3.46 6.44 -11.37
C THR A 335 -4.17 7.80 -11.54
N LEU A 336 -5.38 7.95 -10.97
CA LEU A 336 -6.21 9.16 -11.11
C LEU A 336 -6.32 9.97 -9.80
N ASN A 337 -5.42 9.75 -8.86
CA ASN A 337 -5.43 10.48 -7.60
C ASN A 337 -5.12 11.97 -7.79
N THR A 338 -5.61 12.80 -6.85
CA THR A 338 -5.35 14.23 -6.82
C THR A 338 -4.64 14.62 -5.51
N PRO A 339 -3.66 15.56 -5.55
CA PRO A 339 -3.13 16.25 -6.75
C PRO A 339 -2.56 15.28 -7.78
N THR A 340 -2.54 15.68 -9.05
CA THR A 340 -1.94 14.88 -10.13
C THR A 340 -0.42 14.79 -9.99
N ALA A 341 0.24 13.98 -10.83
CA ALA A 341 1.69 13.82 -10.79
C ALA A 341 2.45 15.15 -10.93
N GLY A 342 3.54 15.27 -10.20
CA GLY A 342 4.44 16.43 -10.27
C GLY A 342 5.61 16.17 -11.22
N VAL A 343 5.92 17.11 -12.11
CA VAL A 343 7.07 16.99 -13.04
C VAL A 343 8.32 17.48 -12.34
N ILE A 344 9.30 16.61 -12.14
CA ILE A 344 10.55 16.96 -11.45
C ILE A 344 11.37 17.94 -12.29
N GLY A 345 11.84 19.01 -11.65
CA GLY A 345 12.65 20.05 -12.30
C GLY A 345 11.86 21.06 -13.12
N GLU A 346 10.54 20.89 -13.25
CA GLU A 346 9.67 21.71 -14.10
C GLU A 346 8.45 22.23 -13.32
N PRO A 347 8.61 23.16 -12.38
CA PRO A 347 7.51 23.60 -11.51
C PRO A 347 6.37 24.32 -12.28
N GLY A 348 6.63 24.78 -13.50
CA GLY A 348 5.62 25.39 -14.39
C GLY A 348 4.81 24.40 -15.20
N MET A 349 5.14 23.11 -15.14
CA MET A 349 4.41 22.05 -15.83
C MET A 349 3.32 21.45 -14.97
N THR A 350 2.21 21.09 -15.59
CA THR A 350 1.10 20.35 -14.98
C THR A 350 0.87 19.07 -15.73
N TYR A 351 0.81 17.95 -14.99
CA TYR A 351 0.46 16.65 -15.56
C TYR A 351 -1.06 16.41 -15.47
N ASN A 352 -1.59 15.74 -16.49
CA ASN A 352 -2.94 15.19 -16.52
C ASN A 352 -2.88 13.80 -17.18
N ALA A 353 -3.50 12.80 -16.55
CA ALA A 353 -3.73 11.51 -17.18
C ALA A 353 -4.74 11.71 -18.33
N GLY A 354 -4.26 11.98 -19.54
CA GLY A 354 -5.09 12.26 -20.71
C GLY A 354 -5.95 11.07 -21.14
N SER A 355 -5.48 9.84 -20.87
CA SER A 355 -6.17 8.58 -21.13
C SER A 355 -5.53 7.45 -20.29
N ASP A 356 -5.92 6.21 -20.58
CA ASP A 356 -5.36 5.01 -19.94
C ASP A 356 -3.86 4.87 -20.20
N GLU A 357 -3.43 5.09 -21.45
CA GLU A 357 -2.05 4.86 -21.89
C GLU A 357 -1.22 6.16 -21.99
N PHE A 358 -1.87 7.32 -22.12
CA PHE A 358 -1.19 8.59 -22.41
C PHE A 358 -1.36 9.62 -21.30
N GLY A 359 -0.24 10.21 -20.87
CA GLY A 359 -0.18 11.37 -20.01
C GLY A 359 -0.01 12.66 -20.80
N GLY A 360 -0.80 13.69 -20.49
CA GLY A 360 -0.64 15.04 -21.03
C GLY A 360 0.15 15.91 -20.07
N ILE A 361 1.16 16.61 -20.53
CA ILE A 361 1.89 17.62 -19.77
C ILE A 361 1.69 18.96 -20.45
N ARG A 362 1.27 19.97 -19.69
CA ARG A 362 1.00 21.34 -20.17
C ARG A 362 1.78 22.36 -19.34
N TRP A 363 2.08 23.49 -19.96
CA TRP A 363 2.74 24.62 -19.31
C TRP A 363 2.20 25.97 -19.75
N THR A 364 2.27 26.94 -18.90
CA THR A 364 1.94 28.36 -19.18
C THR A 364 3.18 29.23 -19.35
N SER A 365 4.31 28.79 -18.77
CA SER A 365 5.63 29.40 -18.93
C SER A 365 6.55 28.40 -19.64
N PRO A 366 7.50 28.87 -20.47
CA PRO A 366 8.41 27.95 -21.17
C PRO A 366 9.12 26.99 -20.20
N PRO A 367 9.25 25.71 -20.59
CA PRO A 367 10.01 24.72 -19.81
C PRO A 367 11.50 25.05 -19.77
N SER A 368 12.26 24.41 -18.87
CA SER A 368 13.71 24.60 -18.71
C SER A 368 14.50 24.28 -19.98
N LYS A 369 13.96 23.39 -20.84
CA LYS A 369 14.53 23.03 -22.14
C LYS A 369 13.42 22.75 -23.15
N ALA A 370 13.77 22.74 -24.43
CA ALA A 370 12.89 22.27 -25.50
C ALA A 370 12.89 20.73 -25.52
N TYR A 371 11.83 20.11 -25.03
CA TYR A 371 11.67 18.64 -25.04
C TYR A 371 11.40 18.13 -26.46
N GLN A 372 12.12 17.07 -26.85
CA GLN A 372 11.98 16.38 -28.12
C GLN A 372 11.24 15.05 -27.96
N ILE A 373 10.68 14.51 -29.05
CA ILE A 373 10.14 13.14 -29.06
C ILE A 373 11.28 12.17 -28.73
N GLY A 374 11.02 11.27 -27.78
CA GLY A 374 12.02 10.34 -27.24
C GLY A 374 12.74 10.86 -25.97
N ASP A 375 12.63 12.15 -25.64
CA ASP A 375 13.14 12.65 -24.34
C ASP A 375 12.36 12.04 -23.19
N LYS A 376 13.03 11.90 -22.07
CA LYS A 376 12.43 11.36 -20.84
C LYS A 376 12.28 12.42 -19.77
N LEU A 377 11.21 12.25 -18.98
CA LEU A 377 10.90 13.05 -17.80
C LEU A 377 10.70 12.11 -16.60
N GLU A 378 10.82 12.70 -15.43
CA GLU A 378 10.61 12.03 -14.17
C GLU A 378 9.41 12.66 -13.44
N LEU A 379 8.48 11.83 -12.99
CA LEU A 379 7.22 12.26 -12.40
C LEU A 379 7.12 11.76 -10.95
N ILE A 380 6.85 12.65 -9.99
CA ILE A 380 6.43 12.24 -8.66
C ILE A 380 5.00 11.71 -8.77
N VAL A 381 4.74 10.53 -8.23
CA VAL A 381 3.42 9.88 -8.33
C VAL A 381 2.34 10.67 -7.57
N PRO A 382 1.08 10.63 -8.02
CA PRO A 382 -0.05 11.26 -7.31
C PRO A 382 -0.23 10.70 -5.91
N HIS A 383 -0.26 9.35 -5.78
CA HIS A 383 -0.31 8.59 -4.54
C HIS A 383 0.45 7.27 -4.70
N CYS A 384 1.34 6.97 -3.76
CA CYS A 384 2.25 5.82 -3.87
C CYS A 384 1.55 4.47 -3.83
N ASP A 385 0.59 4.26 -2.91
CA ASP A 385 -0.07 2.95 -2.70
C ASP A 385 -0.68 2.37 -3.99
N PRO A 386 -1.57 3.07 -4.72
CA PRO A 386 -2.12 2.55 -5.96
C PRO A 386 -1.10 2.51 -7.10
N ALA A 387 -0.19 3.50 -7.20
CA ALA A 387 0.80 3.55 -8.27
C ALA A 387 1.73 2.33 -8.25
N VAL A 388 2.23 1.93 -7.08
CA VAL A 388 3.07 0.72 -6.95
C VAL A 388 2.35 -0.54 -7.42
N ASN A 389 1.04 -0.63 -7.19
CA ASN A 389 0.25 -1.81 -7.57
C ASN A 389 0.10 -1.99 -9.10
N GLU A 390 0.41 -0.97 -9.90
CA GLU A 390 0.38 -1.03 -11.37
C GLU A 390 1.63 -1.71 -11.97
N TYR A 391 2.71 -1.83 -11.20
CA TYR A 391 4.01 -2.31 -11.69
C TYR A 391 4.38 -3.69 -11.15
N ASN A 392 5.07 -4.48 -11.96
CA ASN A 392 5.63 -5.77 -11.54
C ASN A 392 6.95 -5.59 -10.77
N GLN A 393 7.72 -4.54 -11.11
CA GLN A 393 9.06 -4.31 -10.59
C GLN A 393 9.28 -2.84 -10.23
N ILE A 394 10.19 -2.62 -9.29
CA ILE A 394 10.69 -1.31 -8.88
C ILE A 394 12.20 -1.31 -9.15
N TYR A 395 12.67 -0.27 -9.82
CA TYR A 395 14.08 -0.03 -10.07
C TYR A 395 14.67 0.85 -8.96
N GLY A 396 15.48 0.26 -8.07
CA GLY A 396 16.24 1.02 -7.08
C GLY A 396 17.43 1.69 -7.74
N THR A 397 17.50 3.02 -7.68
CA THR A 397 18.52 3.82 -8.37
C THR A 397 19.38 4.62 -7.41
N ARG A 398 20.64 4.80 -7.75
CA ARG A 398 21.58 5.69 -7.05
C ARG A 398 22.44 6.42 -8.10
N ASN A 399 22.53 7.75 -8.00
CA ASN A 399 23.22 8.59 -8.99
C ASN A 399 22.74 8.31 -10.44
N ASP A 400 21.41 8.22 -10.62
CA ASP A 400 20.73 7.92 -11.88
C ASP A 400 21.05 6.54 -12.49
N LYS A 401 21.72 5.65 -11.77
CA LYS A 401 21.99 4.28 -12.22
C LYS A 401 21.16 3.28 -11.44
N VAL A 402 20.65 2.27 -12.12
CA VAL A 402 20.00 1.12 -11.49
C VAL A 402 21.03 0.37 -10.66
N GLU A 403 20.78 0.24 -9.37
CA GLU A 403 21.61 -0.54 -8.44
C GLU A 403 20.97 -1.89 -8.15
N THR A 404 19.65 -1.93 -8.09
CA THR A 404 18.86 -3.13 -7.82
C THR A 404 17.50 -3.09 -8.51
N VAL A 405 16.94 -4.27 -8.72
CA VAL A 405 15.56 -4.43 -9.21
C VAL A 405 14.81 -5.32 -8.23
N TRP A 406 13.66 -4.86 -7.76
CA TRP A 406 12.81 -5.59 -6.82
C TRP A 406 11.48 -5.94 -7.46
N ASP A 407 11.04 -7.17 -7.27
CA ASP A 407 9.66 -7.55 -7.58
C ASP A 407 8.69 -6.89 -6.60
N VAL A 408 7.56 -6.40 -7.10
CA VAL A 408 6.42 -5.98 -6.27
C VAL A 408 5.70 -7.25 -5.79
N THR A 409 6.26 -7.88 -4.77
CA THR A 409 5.95 -9.25 -4.28
C THR A 409 4.46 -9.49 -4.07
N ALA A 410 3.75 -8.49 -3.52
CA ALA A 410 2.33 -8.56 -3.24
C ALA A 410 1.46 -7.77 -4.24
N ARG A 411 1.95 -7.55 -5.48
CA ARG A 411 1.16 -6.92 -6.53
C ARG A 411 -0.16 -7.66 -6.75
N GLY A 412 -1.27 -6.92 -6.84
CA GLY A 412 -2.60 -7.51 -7.04
C GLY A 412 -3.17 -8.27 -5.84
N CYS A 413 -2.41 -8.45 -4.74
CA CYS A 413 -2.86 -9.09 -3.52
C CYS A 413 -3.81 -8.17 -2.74
N SER A 414 -5.09 -8.18 -3.12
CA SER A 414 -6.13 -7.28 -2.58
C SER A 414 -7.30 -8.02 -1.91
N GLN A 415 -7.18 -9.36 -1.70
CA GLN A 415 -8.19 -10.19 -1.01
C GLN A 415 -7.86 -10.49 0.44
#